data_d657fab6eccc62178e67c4959d59a270
#
_entry.id   d657fab6eccc62178e67c4959d59a270
#
_cell.length_a   1.000
_cell.length_b   1.000
_cell.length_c   1.000
_cell.angle_alpha   90.00
_cell.angle_beta   90.00
_cell.angle_gamma   90.00
#
_symmetry.space_group_name_H-M   'P 1'
#
loop_
_entity.id
_entity.type
_entity.pdbx_description
1 polymer ?
#
loop_
_entity_poly.entity_id
_entity_poly.type
_entity_poly.pdbx_seq_one_letter_code
_entity_poly.pdbx_strand_id
1 'polypeptide(L)'
;VETVHPQPISLGGMTRLFHALLEDGVSIAHPLPILSALAQAVLQTTDHDRLVDLLRADLGGMLVARVCGPTDRLPVLTLDAALEGMIVQGMHDPVTGQPVIEPDLARSIADRIAAIIAERGPAAPPVALIVQPRARRAVAALLRLRAPQCAVLSISELPPSQPIEVIDVIGGDQSEQTAMQPEDLAA
;
A
#
# COMPACT_ATOMS: atom_id res chain seq x y z
N VAL A 1 21.65 -14.47 9.01
CA VAL A 1 22.58 -13.59 8.28
C VAL A 1 23.38 -14.40 7.28
N GLU A 2 23.86 -15.60 7.64
CA GLU A 2 24.61 -16.46 6.72
C GLU A 2 23.85 -16.87 5.46
N THR A 3 22.51 -16.97 5.55
CA THR A 3 21.66 -17.33 4.41
C THR A 3 21.52 -16.19 3.38
N VAL A 4 21.72 -14.95 3.79
CA VAL A 4 21.49 -13.77 2.94
C VAL A 4 22.76 -12.99 2.61
N HIS A 5 23.88 -13.30 3.26
CA HIS A 5 25.16 -12.65 3.02
C HIS A 5 26.33 -13.67 3.19
N PRO A 6 27.36 -13.66 2.33
CA PRO A 6 27.58 -12.75 1.18
C PRO A 6 26.76 -13.10 -0.07
N GLN A 7 26.17 -14.23 -0.13
CA GLN A 7 25.31 -14.72 -1.21
C GLN A 7 23.99 -15.22 -0.62
N PRO A 8 22.87 -15.03 -1.32
CA PRO A 8 22.66 -14.52 -2.67
C PRO A 8 22.62 -12.98 -2.76
N ILE A 9 22.63 -12.23 -1.64
CA ILE A 9 22.58 -10.76 -1.65
C ILE A 9 23.87 -10.18 -1.09
N SER A 10 24.46 -9.22 -1.80
CA SER A 10 25.62 -8.46 -1.32
C SER A 10 25.24 -7.50 -0.19
N LEU A 11 26.22 -7.05 0.60
CA LEU A 11 26.00 -6.04 1.65
C LEU A 11 25.36 -4.76 1.08
N GLY A 12 25.82 -4.30 -0.09
CA GLY A 12 25.21 -3.15 -0.79
C GLY A 12 23.76 -3.41 -1.24
N GLY A 13 23.45 -4.65 -1.62
CA GLY A 13 22.07 -5.07 -1.91
C GLY A 13 21.18 -5.04 -0.68
N MET A 14 21.66 -5.54 0.45
CA MET A 14 20.96 -5.43 1.74
C MET A 14 20.71 -3.97 2.15
N THR A 15 21.73 -3.13 2.03
CA THR A 15 21.59 -1.70 2.36
C THR A 15 20.49 -1.05 1.52
N ARG A 16 20.49 -1.25 0.20
CA ARG A 16 19.43 -0.74 -0.68
C ARG A 16 18.04 -1.26 -0.30
N LEU A 17 17.95 -2.54 0.05
CA LEU A 17 16.69 -3.16 0.46
C LEU A 17 16.15 -2.54 1.75
N PHE A 18 16.99 -2.34 2.76
CA PHE A 18 16.58 -1.66 3.98
C PHE A 18 16.18 -0.20 3.73
N HIS A 19 16.89 0.51 2.84
CA HIS A 19 16.48 1.85 2.42
C HIS A 19 15.09 1.85 1.78
N ALA A 20 14.82 0.94 0.85
CA ALA A 20 13.51 0.82 0.21
C ALA A 20 12.40 0.51 1.22
N LEU A 21 12.66 -0.38 2.18
CA LEU A 21 11.70 -0.69 3.25
C LEU A 21 11.42 0.54 4.13
N LEU A 22 12.46 1.30 4.50
CA LEU A 22 12.31 2.54 5.28
C LEU A 22 11.54 3.62 4.52
N GLU A 23 11.84 3.81 3.24
CA GLU A 23 11.11 4.75 2.38
C GLU A 23 9.63 4.40 2.27
N ASP A 24 9.32 3.12 2.25
CA ASP A 24 7.96 2.59 2.25
C ASP A 24 7.35 2.53 3.66
N GLY A 25 8.07 3.05 4.66
CA GLY A 25 7.61 3.17 6.03
C GLY A 25 7.68 1.89 6.86
N VAL A 26 8.38 0.84 6.43
CA VAL A 26 8.63 -0.34 7.26
C VAL A 26 9.68 0.00 8.32
N SER A 27 9.35 -0.17 9.60
CA SER A 27 10.31 0.03 10.68
C SER A 27 11.35 -1.08 10.69
N ILE A 28 12.63 -0.72 10.72
CA ILE A 28 13.75 -1.66 10.87
C ILE A 28 14.22 -1.82 12.32
N ALA A 29 13.49 -1.25 13.29
CA ALA A 29 13.83 -1.36 14.70
C ALA A 29 13.85 -2.81 15.22
N HIS A 30 13.08 -3.68 14.59
CA HIS A 30 13.05 -5.10 14.87
C HIS A 30 13.53 -5.89 13.64
N PRO A 31 14.85 -6.11 13.49
CA PRO A 31 15.41 -6.70 12.26
C PRO A 31 15.12 -8.19 12.10
N LEU A 32 14.84 -8.93 13.18
CA LEU A 32 14.65 -10.39 13.11
C LEU A 32 13.52 -10.84 12.18
N PRO A 33 12.29 -10.27 12.24
CA PRO A 33 11.23 -10.62 11.29
C PRO A 33 11.63 -10.31 9.85
N ILE A 34 12.30 -9.17 9.62
CA ILE A 34 12.75 -8.76 8.28
C ILE A 34 13.79 -9.73 7.72
N LEU A 35 14.79 -10.10 8.54
CA LEU A 35 15.82 -11.04 8.14
C LEU A 35 15.26 -12.45 7.90
N SER A 36 14.29 -12.87 8.70
CA SER A 36 13.59 -14.15 8.51
C SER A 36 12.81 -14.18 7.21
N ALA A 37 12.03 -13.15 6.93
CA ALA A 37 11.31 -12.99 5.67
C ALA A 37 12.28 -12.92 4.48
N LEU A 38 13.39 -12.17 4.61
CA LEU A 38 14.41 -12.06 3.59
C LEU A 38 15.07 -13.42 3.27
N ALA A 39 15.35 -14.22 4.28
CA ALA A 39 15.94 -15.56 4.11
C ALA A 39 15.03 -16.47 3.26
N GLN A 40 13.72 -16.29 3.33
CA GLN A 40 12.77 -17.03 2.48
C GLN A 40 12.60 -16.39 1.10
N ALA A 41 12.55 -15.06 1.03
CA ALA A 41 12.35 -14.35 -0.24
C ALA A 41 13.53 -14.55 -1.22
N VAL A 42 14.76 -14.61 -0.73
CA VAL A 42 15.95 -14.82 -1.57
C VAL A 42 16.00 -16.20 -2.25
N LEU A 43 15.25 -17.16 -1.75
CA LEU A 43 15.10 -18.47 -2.40
C LEU A 43 14.18 -18.40 -3.63
N GLN A 44 13.35 -17.36 -3.72
CA GLN A 44 12.39 -17.18 -4.80
C GLN A 44 12.91 -16.26 -5.89
N THR A 45 13.66 -15.21 -5.53
CA THR A 45 14.16 -14.22 -6.47
C THR A 45 15.40 -13.50 -5.94
N THR A 46 16.21 -12.97 -6.86
CA THR A 46 17.30 -12.03 -6.56
C THR A 46 16.99 -10.62 -7.06
N ASP A 47 15.84 -10.43 -7.72
CA ASP A 47 15.38 -9.12 -8.17
C ASP A 47 15.03 -8.25 -6.96
N HIS A 48 15.63 -7.06 -6.89
CA HIS A 48 15.51 -6.17 -5.75
C HIS A 48 14.06 -5.73 -5.49
N ASP A 49 13.36 -5.36 -6.53
CA ASP A 49 12.01 -4.83 -6.41
C ASP A 49 11.03 -5.91 -5.97
N ARG A 50 11.20 -7.11 -6.53
CA ARG A 50 10.39 -8.26 -6.16
C ARG A 50 10.69 -8.73 -4.74
N LEU A 51 11.94 -8.63 -4.28
CA LEU A 51 12.30 -8.89 -2.88
C LEU A 51 11.59 -7.93 -1.94
N VAL A 52 11.57 -6.64 -2.23
CA VAL A 52 10.83 -5.66 -1.42
C VAL A 52 9.34 -6.00 -1.36
N ASP A 53 8.71 -6.36 -2.47
CA ASP A 53 7.29 -6.71 -2.49
C ASP A 53 6.99 -7.99 -1.71
N LEU A 54 7.84 -9.02 -1.82
CA LEU A 54 7.71 -10.25 -1.01
C LEU A 54 7.88 -9.97 0.48
N LEU A 55 8.89 -9.19 0.85
CA LEU A 55 9.11 -8.82 2.24
C LEU A 55 7.92 -8.05 2.82
N ARG A 56 7.36 -7.12 2.06
CA ARG A 56 6.20 -6.35 2.51
C ARG A 56 4.96 -7.23 2.71
N ALA A 57 4.75 -8.22 1.83
CA ALA A 57 3.66 -9.17 1.99
C ALA A 57 3.83 -10.01 3.29
N ASP A 58 5.04 -10.50 3.56
CA ASP A 58 5.34 -11.25 4.79
C ASP A 58 5.25 -10.39 6.05
N LEU A 59 5.59 -9.09 5.93
CA LEU A 59 5.54 -8.11 7.02
C LEU A 59 4.21 -7.36 7.12
N GLY A 60 3.19 -7.80 6.40
CA GLY A 60 1.89 -7.13 6.29
C GLY A 60 1.26 -6.80 7.64
N GLY A 61 1.33 -7.71 8.62
CA GLY A 61 0.87 -7.45 9.98
C GLY A 61 1.58 -6.27 10.66
N MET A 62 2.88 -6.09 10.41
CA MET A 62 3.63 -4.94 10.93
C MET A 62 3.24 -3.65 10.23
N LEU A 63 2.90 -3.70 8.94
CA LEU A 63 2.44 -2.54 8.18
C LEU A 63 1.07 -2.09 8.67
N VAL A 64 0.13 -3.02 8.84
CA VAL A 64 -1.22 -2.74 9.37
C VAL A 64 -1.17 -2.21 10.80
N ALA A 65 -0.30 -2.77 11.65
CA ALA A 65 -0.15 -2.33 13.04
C ALA A 65 0.28 -0.86 13.21
N ARG A 66 0.77 -0.21 12.14
CA ARG A 66 1.05 1.24 12.12
C ARG A 66 -0.21 2.09 11.92
N VAL A 67 -1.27 1.50 11.39
CA VAL A 67 -2.52 2.19 11.07
C VAL A 67 -3.56 1.93 12.15
N CYS A 68 -3.69 0.69 12.59
CA CYS A 68 -4.68 0.29 13.59
C CYS A 68 -4.16 -0.86 14.46
N GLY A 69 -4.83 -1.09 15.58
CA GLY A 69 -4.58 -2.26 16.43
C GLY A 69 -4.94 -3.58 15.75
N PRO A 70 -4.43 -4.72 16.24
CA PRO A 70 -4.59 -6.03 15.60
C PRO A 70 -6.04 -6.54 15.56
N THR A 71 -6.91 -6.03 16.44
CA THR A 71 -8.34 -6.37 16.51
C THR A 71 -9.25 -5.27 16.00
N ASP A 72 -8.70 -4.10 15.69
CA ASP A 72 -9.47 -2.95 15.23
C ASP A 72 -9.79 -3.11 13.74
N ARG A 73 -10.86 -2.47 13.30
CA ARG A 73 -11.15 -2.36 11.87
C ARG A 73 -10.15 -1.41 11.23
N LEU A 74 -9.47 -1.86 10.19
CA LEU A 74 -8.59 -1.03 9.40
C LEU A 74 -9.42 -0.07 8.53
N PRO A 75 -9.37 1.25 8.77
CA PRO A 75 -10.06 2.21 7.92
C PRO A 75 -9.33 2.29 6.58
N VAL A 76 -10.03 1.99 5.49
CA VAL A 76 -9.42 1.93 4.17
C VAL A 76 -10.11 2.84 3.18
N LEU A 77 -9.30 3.41 2.29
CA LEU A 77 -9.70 3.98 1.03
C LEU A 77 -9.38 2.96 -0.06
N THR A 78 -10.14 2.95 -1.13
CA THR A 78 -9.86 2.14 -2.33
C THR A 78 -9.90 3.02 -3.57
N LEU A 79 -9.26 2.58 -4.64
CA LEU A 79 -9.47 3.18 -5.95
C LEU A 79 -10.67 2.49 -6.62
N ASP A 80 -11.43 3.25 -7.41
CA ASP A 80 -12.40 2.66 -8.31
C ASP A 80 -11.71 1.69 -9.29
N ALA A 81 -12.39 0.61 -9.65
CA ALA A 81 -11.79 -0.45 -10.45
C ALA A 81 -11.37 0.03 -11.86
N ALA A 82 -12.13 0.95 -12.47
CA ALA A 82 -11.77 1.52 -13.77
C ALA A 82 -10.55 2.43 -13.64
N LEU A 83 -10.50 3.27 -12.61
CA LEU A 83 -9.36 4.14 -12.31
C LEU A 83 -8.10 3.32 -12.03
N GLU A 84 -8.20 2.30 -11.21
CA GLU A 84 -7.07 1.42 -10.91
C GLU A 84 -6.60 0.65 -12.14
N GLY A 85 -7.55 0.17 -12.94
CA GLY A 85 -7.28 -0.46 -14.24
C GLY A 85 -6.51 0.46 -15.19
N MET A 86 -6.90 1.74 -15.29
CA MET A 86 -6.18 2.72 -16.09
C MET A 86 -4.74 2.92 -15.60
N ILE A 87 -4.51 2.96 -14.30
CA ILE A 87 -3.16 3.07 -13.74
C ILE A 87 -2.32 1.84 -14.10
N VAL A 88 -2.85 0.64 -13.88
CA VAL A 88 -2.11 -0.62 -14.08
C VAL A 88 -1.86 -0.94 -15.56
N GLN A 89 -2.80 -0.59 -16.45
CA GLN A 89 -2.72 -0.88 -17.89
C GLN A 89 -2.17 0.28 -18.72
N GLY A 90 -1.97 1.45 -18.09
CA GLY A 90 -1.46 2.65 -18.74
C GLY A 90 0.00 2.54 -19.15
N MET A 91 0.60 3.69 -19.46
CA MET A 91 2.04 3.74 -19.77
C MET A 91 2.89 3.29 -18.60
N HIS A 92 3.97 2.58 -18.90
CA HIS A 92 4.95 2.16 -17.93
C HIS A 92 6.30 2.81 -18.24
N ASP A 93 7.02 3.17 -17.20
CA ASP A 93 8.40 3.63 -17.32
C ASP A 93 9.25 2.48 -17.89
N PRO A 94 10.00 2.69 -18.99
CA PRO A 94 10.74 1.63 -19.67
C PRO A 94 11.93 1.10 -18.86
N VAL A 95 12.40 1.83 -17.86
CA VAL A 95 13.53 1.45 -17.02
C VAL A 95 13.07 0.71 -15.77
N THR A 96 12.06 1.23 -15.10
CA THR A 96 11.58 0.69 -13.82
C THR A 96 10.41 -0.28 -13.96
N GLY A 97 9.73 -0.29 -15.12
CA GLY A 97 8.50 -1.06 -15.34
C GLY A 97 7.31 -0.60 -14.48
N GLN A 98 7.44 0.52 -13.78
CA GLN A 98 6.38 1.05 -12.93
C GLN A 98 5.33 1.80 -13.77
N PRO A 99 4.03 1.75 -13.37
CA PRO A 99 3.01 2.57 -14.00
C PRO A 99 3.35 4.06 -13.90
N VAL A 100 3.17 4.79 -15.01
CA VAL A 100 3.28 6.25 -15.06
C VAL A 100 1.89 6.83 -14.91
N ILE A 101 1.65 7.54 -13.81
CA ILE A 101 0.38 8.21 -13.56
C ILE A 101 0.46 9.62 -14.14
N GLU A 102 -0.53 9.98 -14.97
CA GLU A 102 -0.61 11.32 -15.54
C GLU A 102 -0.63 12.38 -14.43
N PRO A 103 0.11 13.51 -14.58
CA PRO A 103 0.23 14.49 -13.51
C PRO A 103 -1.08 15.09 -12.98
N ASP A 104 -2.07 15.32 -13.84
CA ASP A 104 -3.37 15.87 -13.43
C ASP A 104 -4.20 14.82 -12.69
N LEU A 105 -4.20 13.58 -13.16
CA LEU A 105 -4.81 12.46 -12.46
C LEU A 105 -4.13 12.22 -11.10
N ALA A 106 -2.81 12.25 -11.07
CA ALA A 106 -2.02 12.12 -9.85
C ALA A 106 -2.39 13.18 -8.83
N ARG A 107 -2.54 14.43 -9.26
CA ARG A 107 -2.96 15.55 -8.42
C ARG A 107 -4.38 15.35 -7.90
N SER A 108 -5.32 14.98 -8.77
CA SER A 108 -6.72 14.75 -8.41
C SER A 108 -6.86 13.66 -7.33
N ILE A 109 -6.18 12.52 -7.50
CA ILE A 109 -6.18 11.43 -6.53
C ILE A 109 -5.63 11.92 -5.17
N ALA A 110 -4.48 12.59 -5.19
CA ALA A 110 -3.83 13.04 -3.96
C ALA A 110 -4.66 14.11 -3.23
N ASP A 111 -5.23 15.06 -3.96
CA ASP A 111 -6.05 16.13 -3.39
C ASP A 111 -7.35 15.57 -2.79
N ARG A 112 -7.98 14.58 -3.44
CA ARG A 112 -9.18 13.91 -2.89
C ARG A 112 -8.85 13.16 -1.61
N ILE A 113 -7.76 12.41 -1.57
CA ILE A 113 -7.33 11.68 -0.36
C ILE A 113 -7.00 12.66 0.76
N ALA A 114 -6.28 13.74 0.47
CA ALA A 114 -5.96 14.77 1.46
C ALA A 114 -7.23 15.44 2.02
N ALA A 115 -8.24 15.69 1.17
CA ALA A 115 -9.52 16.24 1.59
C ALA A 115 -10.25 15.29 2.55
N ILE A 116 -10.36 14.00 2.21
CA ILE A 116 -11.01 12.99 3.07
C ILE A 116 -10.32 12.91 4.44
N ILE A 117 -8.99 12.93 4.47
CA ILE A 117 -8.23 12.91 5.72
C ILE A 117 -8.49 14.17 6.54
N ALA A 118 -8.55 15.33 5.89
CA ALA A 118 -8.83 16.60 6.56
C ALA A 118 -10.26 16.66 7.13
N GLU A 119 -11.25 16.15 6.38
CA GLU A 119 -12.65 16.05 6.82
C GLU A 119 -12.81 15.15 8.05
N ARG A 120 -12.01 14.07 8.16
CA ARG A 120 -12.02 13.17 9.32
C ARG A 120 -11.43 13.83 10.58
N GLY A 121 -10.61 14.85 10.41
CA GLY A 121 -9.98 15.58 11.49
C GLY A 121 -8.80 14.85 12.17
N PRO A 122 -8.04 15.58 13.00
CA PRO A 122 -6.79 15.08 13.58
C PRO A 122 -6.96 13.99 14.65
N ALA A 123 -8.15 13.83 15.21
CA ALA A 123 -8.45 12.81 16.21
C ALA A 123 -8.90 11.46 15.59
N ALA A 124 -9.18 11.44 14.29
CA ALA A 124 -9.56 10.21 13.61
C ALA A 124 -8.35 9.26 13.44
N PRO A 125 -8.57 7.94 13.50
CA PRO A 125 -7.50 6.99 13.24
C PRO A 125 -6.95 7.18 11.81
N PRO A 126 -5.65 6.90 11.60
CA PRO A 126 -5.05 6.93 10.27
C PRO A 126 -5.80 6.05 9.28
N VAL A 127 -5.73 6.37 8.00
CA VAL A 127 -6.32 5.57 6.93
C VAL A 127 -5.25 4.93 6.07
N ALA A 128 -5.55 3.78 5.49
CA ALA A 128 -4.72 3.15 4.47
C ALA A 128 -5.43 3.18 3.11
N LEU A 129 -4.70 3.45 2.05
CA LEU A 129 -5.17 3.25 0.69
C LEU A 129 -4.78 1.85 0.24
N ILE A 130 -5.78 1.04 -0.09
CA ILE A 130 -5.55 -0.33 -0.59
C ILE A 130 -5.60 -0.32 -2.11
N VAL A 131 -4.57 -0.88 -2.72
CA VAL A 131 -4.42 -0.95 -4.17
C VAL A 131 -3.90 -2.31 -4.63
N GLN A 132 -3.97 -2.58 -5.93
CA GLN A 132 -3.33 -3.77 -6.50
C GLN A 132 -1.80 -3.70 -6.35
N PRO A 133 -1.11 -4.84 -6.20
CA PRO A 133 0.35 -4.87 -6.02
C PRO A 133 1.11 -4.10 -7.09
N ARG A 134 0.66 -4.15 -8.35
CA ARG A 134 1.30 -3.45 -9.48
C ARG A 134 1.18 -1.92 -9.41
N ALA A 135 0.12 -1.38 -8.82
CA ALA A 135 -0.09 0.05 -8.67
C ALA A 135 0.60 0.63 -7.42
N ARG A 136 0.88 -0.20 -6.41
CA ARG A 136 1.26 0.24 -5.08
C ARG A 136 2.44 1.22 -5.06
N ARG A 137 3.53 0.91 -5.75
CA ARG A 137 4.73 1.76 -5.73
C ARG A 137 4.50 3.12 -6.37
N ALA A 138 3.83 3.15 -7.53
CA ALA A 138 3.52 4.39 -8.23
C ALA A 138 2.60 5.27 -7.38
N VAL A 139 1.57 4.67 -6.77
CA VAL A 139 0.62 5.38 -5.89
C VAL A 139 1.31 5.81 -4.59
N ALA A 140 2.17 5.00 -4.00
CA ALA A 140 2.92 5.37 -2.81
C ALA A 140 3.87 6.56 -3.07
N ALA A 141 4.57 6.56 -4.20
CA ALA A 141 5.42 7.67 -4.61
C ALA A 141 4.62 8.97 -4.79
N LEU A 142 3.44 8.87 -5.39
CA LEU A 142 2.50 9.97 -5.56
C LEU A 142 2.06 10.58 -4.22
N LEU A 143 1.64 9.76 -3.26
CA LEU A 143 1.08 10.23 -2.00
C LEU A 143 2.12 10.71 -1.00
N ARG A 144 3.38 10.30 -1.14
CA ARG A 144 4.48 10.62 -0.22
C ARG A 144 4.64 12.12 0.02
N LEU A 145 4.36 12.95 -1.00
CA LEU A 145 4.51 14.40 -0.91
C LEU A 145 3.23 15.13 -0.49
N ARG A 146 2.05 14.57 -0.77
CA ARG A 146 0.78 15.29 -0.60
C ARG A 146 -0.10 14.75 0.52
N ALA A 147 -0.02 13.46 0.79
CA ALA A 147 -0.76 12.80 1.85
C ALA A 147 0.13 11.78 2.59
N PRO A 148 1.26 12.20 3.19
CA PRO A 148 2.22 11.29 3.82
C PRO A 148 1.65 10.50 5.00
N GLN A 149 0.54 10.94 5.57
CA GLN A 149 -0.20 10.26 6.63
C GLN A 149 -1.07 9.10 6.12
N CYS A 150 -1.28 8.98 4.80
CA CYS A 150 -1.99 7.86 4.20
C CYS A 150 -1.02 6.72 3.89
N ALA A 151 -1.16 5.61 4.59
CA ALA A 151 -0.38 4.42 4.28
C ALA A 151 -0.88 3.78 2.98
N VAL A 152 0.01 3.47 2.04
CA VAL A 152 -0.36 2.75 0.82
C VAL A 152 0.03 1.29 0.98
N LEU A 153 -0.97 0.42 0.95
CA LEU A 153 -0.83 -1.02 1.09
C LEU A 153 -1.37 -1.71 -0.16
N SER A 154 -0.75 -2.80 -0.54
CA SER A 154 -1.35 -3.70 -1.52
C SER A 154 -2.26 -4.71 -0.84
N ILE A 155 -3.22 -5.26 -1.60
CA ILE A 155 -4.12 -6.29 -1.07
C ILE A 155 -3.36 -7.54 -0.59
N SER A 156 -2.20 -7.83 -1.16
CA SER A 156 -1.33 -8.95 -0.74
C SER A 156 -0.61 -8.72 0.59
N GLU A 157 -0.59 -7.48 1.09
CA GLU A 157 0.01 -7.11 2.36
C GLU A 157 -0.99 -7.17 3.53
N LEU A 158 -2.28 -7.38 3.24
CA LEU A 158 -3.31 -7.50 4.27
C LEU A 158 -3.30 -8.90 4.89
N PRO A 159 -3.19 -9.01 6.23
CA PRO A 159 -3.41 -10.29 6.89
C PRO A 159 -4.83 -10.81 6.60
N PRO A 160 -5.01 -12.10 6.32
CA PRO A 160 -6.33 -12.66 5.98
C PRO A 160 -7.41 -12.44 7.04
N SER A 161 -7.01 -12.30 8.30
CA SER A 161 -7.92 -12.09 9.43
C SER A 161 -8.15 -10.61 9.77
N GLN A 162 -7.53 -9.66 9.04
CA GLN A 162 -7.67 -8.25 9.35
C GLN A 162 -9.06 -7.75 8.94
N PRO A 163 -9.91 -7.31 9.88
CA PRO A 163 -11.17 -6.68 9.52
C PRO A 163 -10.90 -5.32 8.88
N ILE A 164 -11.61 -5.01 7.81
CA ILE A 164 -11.51 -3.72 7.10
C ILE A 164 -12.82 -2.95 7.20
N GLU A 165 -12.72 -1.63 7.12
CA GLU A 165 -13.84 -0.70 7.00
C GLU A 165 -13.56 0.26 5.84
N VAL A 166 -14.33 0.12 4.76
CA VAL A 166 -14.19 1.00 3.59
C VAL A 166 -14.79 2.36 3.92
N ILE A 167 -13.94 3.38 3.93
CA ILE A 167 -14.32 4.78 4.23
C ILE A 167 -14.82 5.48 2.97
N ASP A 168 -14.11 5.32 1.86
CA ASP A 168 -14.46 5.94 0.57
C ASP A 168 -13.80 5.22 -0.59
N VAL A 169 -14.32 5.45 -1.80
CA VAL A 169 -13.81 4.95 -3.08
C VAL A 169 -13.39 6.13 -3.95
N ILE A 170 -12.11 6.23 -4.24
CA ILE A 170 -11.54 7.32 -5.03
C ILE A 170 -11.77 7.06 -6.52
N GLY A 171 -12.37 8.01 -7.22
CA GLY A 171 -12.66 7.93 -8.67
C GLY A 171 -14.00 7.29 -9.03
N GLY A 172 -14.76 6.79 -8.05
CA GLY A 172 -16.13 6.34 -8.29
C GLY A 172 -17.07 7.53 -8.48
N ASP A 173 -17.99 7.44 -9.42
CA ASP A 173 -19.09 8.39 -9.55
C ASP A 173 -19.94 8.33 -8.27
N GLN A 174 -20.07 9.45 -7.58
CA GLN A 174 -20.86 9.54 -6.34
C GLN A 174 -22.36 9.28 -6.53
N SER A 175 -22.77 8.99 -7.77
CA SER A 175 -24.16 8.77 -8.14
C SER A 175 -24.73 7.41 -7.72
N GLU A 176 -23.89 6.42 -7.40
CA GLU A 176 -24.37 5.07 -7.05
C GLU A 176 -24.46 4.80 -5.53
N GLN A 177 -23.84 5.60 -4.70
CA GLN A 177 -23.87 5.38 -3.23
C GLN A 177 -25.17 5.85 -2.56
N THR A 178 -26.04 6.60 -3.24
CA THR A 178 -27.32 7.06 -2.69
C THR A 178 -28.48 6.07 -2.88
N ALA A 179 -28.25 4.96 -3.61
CA ALA A 179 -29.34 4.03 -3.99
C ALA A 179 -29.51 2.80 -3.09
N MET A 180 -28.75 2.67 -1.99
CA MET A 180 -28.92 1.54 -1.08
C MET A 180 -29.24 2.01 0.34
N GLN A 181 -30.35 2.75 0.48
CA GLN A 181 -31.05 2.85 1.77
C GLN A 181 -31.95 1.63 1.94
N PRO A 182 -31.88 0.92 3.08
CA PRO A 182 -32.76 -0.20 3.34
C PRO A 182 -34.09 0.32 3.88
N GLU A 183 -34.97 0.82 3.03
CA GLU A 183 -36.35 1.12 3.34
C GLU A 183 -37.31 0.39 2.40
N ASP A 184 -37.24 -0.94 2.34
CA ASP A 184 -38.33 -1.75 1.76
C ASP A 184 -38.29 -3.21 2.28
N LEU A 185 -38.34 -3.35 3.61
CA LEU A 185 -38.61 -4.64 4.25
C LEU A 185 -39.61 -4.44 5.39
N ALA A 186 -40.76 -3.83 5.04
CA ALA A 186 -41.94 -3.86 5.91
C ALA A 186 -43.23 -3.62 5.07
N ALA A 187 -43.69 -4.67 4.42
CA ALA A 187 -45.10 -4.86 4.06
C ALA A 187 -45.34 -6.36 3.86
#